data_f13d6c4e95b0f53f83fb82c37a407a01
#
_entry.id   f13d6c4e95b0f53f83fb82c37a407a01
#
_cell.length_a   1.000
_cell.length_b   1.000
_cell.length_c   1.000
_cell.angle_alpha   90.00
_cell.angle_beta   90.00
_cell.angle_gamma   90.00
#
_symmetry.space_group_name_H-M   'P 1'
#
loop_
_entity.id
_entity.type
_entity.pdbx_description
1 polymer ?
#
loop_
_entity_poly.entity_id
_entity_poly.type
_entity_poly.pdbx_seq_one_letter_code
_entity_poly.pdbx_strand_id
1 'polypeptide(L)'
;RLPRKPLADIAGKPMIQHVWEKAQQAGANRVIIATDHEEIEQVAKTFSAEVCMTSTEHNSGTERLAEVIEKMAIADDEIIVNVQGDEPLIPPAIIQQVAQNLSENQVNMATLAVKLETKEELFNPNCVKVVTDQKGIALYFSRAAIPFARDHFADCNDAFVASQPYLRHIGIYAYRAKFVNQYIRWQPTVLEKLESLEQLRALWYGEKIHVELAKEAPQVGVDTLEDLERVRQILS
;
A
#
# COMPACT_ATOMS: atom_id res chain seq x y z
N ARG A 1 4.86 -1.36 -19.00
CA ARG A 1 4.99 -0.27 -17.99
C ARG A 1 5.04 1.06 -18.71
N LEU A 2 4.34 2.06 -18.21
CA LEU A 2 4.37 3.43 -18.74
C LEU A 2 5.72 4.08 -18.40
N PRO A 3 6.52 4.50 -19.39
CA PRO A 3 7.73 5.29 -19.12
C PRO A 3 7.35 6.61 -18.47
N ARG A 4 8.14 7.06 -17.48
CA ARG A 4 7.91 8.33 -16.78
C ARG A 4 6.50 8.45 -16.15
N LYS A 5 5.90 7.32 -15.76
CA LYS A 5 4.55 7.24 -15.19
C LYS A 5 4.22 8.34 -14.15
N PRO A 6 5.08 8.66 -13.16
CA PRO A 6 4.80 9.71 -12.17
C PRO A 6 4.64 11.12 -12.75
N LEU A 7 5.19 11.37 -13.94
CA LEU A 7 5.13 12.65 -14.63
C LEU A 7 4.02 12.72 -15.70
N ALA A 8 3.24 11.65 -15.89
CA ALA A 8 2.12 11.65 -16.83
C ALA A 8 1.12 12.76 -16.46
N ASP A 9 0.75 13.56 -17.46
CA ASP A 9 -0.24 14.63 -17.27
C ASP A 9 -1.64 14.06 -17.02
N ILE A 10 -2.29 14.58 -15.98
CA ILE A 10 -3.68 14.30 -15.62
C ILE A 10 -4.32 15.66 -15.28
N ALA A 11 -5.23 16.12 -16.11
CA ALA A 11 -5.94 17.39 -15.92
C ALA A 11 -4.98 18.59 -15.66
N GLY A 12 -3.87 18.66 -16.40
CA GLY A 12 -2.90 19.77 -16.33
C GLY A 12 -1.90 19.68 -15.17
N LYS A 13 -1.87 18.56 -14.43
CA LYS A 13 -0.91 18.31 -13.35
C LYS A 13 -0.22 16.97 -13.56
N PRO A 14 1.07 16.81 -13.16
CA PRO A 14 1.71 15.50 -13.16
C PRO A 14 1.04 14.55 -12.15
N MET A 15 0.96 13.26 -12.47
CA MET A 15 0.33 12.26 -11.61
C MET A 15 0.82 12.29 -10.16
N ILE A 16 2.13 12.45 -9.95
CA ILE A 16 2.73 12.51 -8.61
C ILE A 16 2.21 13.72 -7.79
N GLN A 17 1.81 14.82 -8.44
CA GLN A 17 1.22 15.95 -7.75
C GLN A 17 -0.17 15.62 -7.21
N HIS A 18 -0.98 14.86 -7.96
CA HIS A 18 -2.29 14.40 -7.46
C HIS A 18 -2.12 13.52 -6.22
N VAL A 19 -1.17 12.57 -6.25
CA VAL A 19 -0.87 11.71 -5.09
C VAL A 19 -0.42 12.55 -3.88
N TRP A 20 0.48 13.50 -4.10
CA TRP A 20 0.97 14.40 -3.07
C TRP A 20 -0.14 15.25 -2.46
N GLU A 21 -1.03 15.82 -3.28
CA GLU A 21 -2.20 16.58 -2.82
C GLU A 21 -3.16 15.72 -1.96
N LYS A 22 -3.36 14.45 -2.34
CA LYS A 22 -4.16 13.50 -1.53
C LYS A 22 -3.51 13.20 -0.19
N ALA A 23 -2.20 13.01 -0.17
CA ALA A 23 -1.46 12.81 1.08
C ALA A 23 -1.50 14.05 1.99
N GLN A 24 -1.43 15.26 1.43
CA GLN A 24 -1.62 16.50 2.17
C GLN A 24 -3.02 16.59 2.79
N GLN A 25 -4.06 16.25 2.04
CA GLN A 25 -5.45 16.25 2.50
C GLN A 25 -5.72 15.24 3.62
N ALA A 26 -4.89 14.20 3.75
CA ALA A 26 -4.98 13.22 4.82
C ALA A 26 -4.55 13.77 6.21
N GLY A 27 -4.04 15.00 6.27
CA GLY A 27 -3.65 15.65 7.51
C GLY A 27 -2.30 15.20 8.07
N ALA A 28 -1.40 14.70 7.23
CA ALA A 28 -0.03 14.39 7.62
C ALA A 28 0.75 15.65 8.00
N ASN A 29 1.59 15.58 9.03
CA ASN A 29 2.46 16.69 9.44
C ASN A 29 3.53 17.01 8.39
N ARG A 30 4.00 15.99 7.66
CA ARG A 30 4.95 16.09 6.55
C ARG A 30 4.54 15.15 5.43
N VAL A 31 4.70 15.59 4.20
CA VAL A 31 4.56 14.75 3.01
C VAL A 31 5.82 14.86 2.19
N ILE A 32 6.54 13.75 2.02
CA ILE A 32 7.84 13.68 1.36
C ILE A 32 7.70 12.83 0.12
N ILE A 33 8.11 13.34 -1.04
CA ILE A 33 8.23 12.56 -2.26
C ILE A 33 9.61 11.91 -2.28
N ALA A 34 9.66 10.58 -2.19
CA ALA A 34 10.89 9.80 -2.33
C ALA A 34 11.07 9.37 -3.79
N THR A 35 12.16 9.75 -4.41
CA THR A 35 12.46 9.42 -5.81
C THR A 35 13.96 9.24 -6.03
N ASP A 36 14.32 8.41 -7.02
CA ASP A 36 15.68 8.25 -7.53
C ASP A 36 15.88 8.96 -8.87
N HIS A 37 14.91 9.77 -9.30
CA HIS A 37 14.91 10.39 -10.62
C HIS A 37 14.92 11.91 -10.51
N GLU A 38 15.98 12.55 -11.03
CA GLU A 38 16.17 14.02 -10.98
C GLU A 38 15.02 14.81 -11.62
N GLU A 39 14.43 14.31 -12.72
CA GLU A 39 13.32 14.97 -13.39
C GLU A 39 12.07 15.04 -12.49
N ILE A 40 11.81 13.97 -11.71
CA ILE A 40 10.71 13.94 -10.75
C ILE A 40 10.98 14.93 -9.62
N GLU A 41 12.22 15.00 -9.12
CA GLU A 41 12.63 15.99 -8.12
C GLU A 41 12.37 17.42 -8.60
N GLN A 42 12.82 17.74 -9.83
CA GLN A 42 12.66 19.07 -10.41
C GLN A 42 11.17 19.44 -10.53
N VAL A 43 10.34 18.53 -11.05
CA VAL A 43 8.90 18.74 -11.18
C VAL A 43 8.24 18.89 -9.81
N ALA A 44 8.58 18.05 -8.84
CA ALA A 44 8.02 18.13 -7.49
C ALA A 44 8.33 19.46 -6.78
N LYS A 45 9.50 20.03 -7.02
CA LYS A 45 9.87 21.37 -6.52
C LYS A 45 9.00 22.49 -7.10
N THR A 46 8.43 22.32 -8.31
CA THR A 46 7.56 23.37 -8.91
C THR A 46 6.25 23.58 -8.15
N PHE A 47 5.77 22.57 -7.42
CA PHE A 47 4.61 22.68 -6.53
C PHE A 47 4.98 22.66 -5.04
N SER A 48 6.24 22.98 -4.72
CA SER A 48 6.77 23.12 -3.35
C SER A 48 6.70 21.85 -2.49
N ALA A 49 6.72 20.66 -3.11
CA ALA A 49 6.82 19.42 -2.37
C ALA A 49 8.19 19.24 -1.73
N GLU A 50 8.23 18.69 -0.53
CA GLU A 50 9.46 18.22 0.07
C GLU A 50 9.91 16.94 -0.63
N VAL A 51 11.16 16.87 -1.07
CA VAL A 51 11.69 15.75 -1.85
C VAL A 51 12.89 15.14 -1.15
N CYS A 52 12.94 13.83 -1.11
CA CYS A 52 14.10 13.06 -0.71
C CYS A 52 14.63 12.26 -1.92
N MET A 53 15.81 12.64 -2.41
CA MET A 53 16.51 11.84 -3.41
C MET A 53 17.09 10.59 -2.78
N THR A 54 16.76 9.43 -3.33
CA THR A 54 17.15 8.11 -2.83
C THR A 54 17.96 7.33 -3.86
N SER A 55 18.65 6.29 -3.41
CA SER A 55 19.44 5.43 -4.28
C SER A 55 18.59 4.72 -5.33
N THR A 56 19.16 4.46 -6.51
CA THR A 56 18.60 3.59 -7.55
C THR A 56 18.75 2.10 -7.23
N GLU A 57 19.56 1.74 -6.21
CA GLU A 57 19.92 0.35 -5.87
C GLU A 57 18.87 -0.35 -4.99
N HIS A 58 17.81 0.34 -4.56
CA HIS A 58 16.78 -0.28 -3.74
C HIS A 58 15.97 -1.30 -4.50
N ASN A 59 15.84 -2.50 -3.92
CA ASN A 59 15.06 -3.60 -4.47
C ASN A 59 13.59 -3.53 -4.06
N SER A 60 13.24 -2.71 -3.05
CA SER A 60 11.88 -2.59 -2.54
C SER A 60 11.54 -1.17 -2.06
N GLY A 61 10.23 -0.90 -1.98
CA GLY A 61 9.73 0.34 -1.39
C GLY A 61 10.13 0.51 0.07
N THR A 62 10.22 -0.58 0.83
CA THR A 62 10.59 -0.56 2.26
C THR A 62 12.07 -0.18 2.46
N GLU A 63 12.99 -0.64 1.58
CA GLU A 63 14.39 -0.20 1.60
C GLU A 63 14.50 1.30 1.31
N ARG A 64 13.72 1.82 0.35
CA ARG A 64 13.65 3.25 0.05
C ARG A 64 13.13 4.06 1.24
N LEU A 65 12.11 3.57 1.95
CA LEU A 65 11.62 4.22 3.17
C LEU A 65 12.70 4.32 4.25
N ALA A 66 13.51 3.28 4.44
CA ALA A 66 14.61 3.31 5.41
C ALA A 66 15.62 4.40 5.09
N GLU A 67 16.00 4.60 3.82
CA GLU A 67 16.88 5.70 3.42
C GLU A 67 16.22 7.07 3.66
N VAL A 68 14.92 7.20 3.40
CA VAL A 68 14.19 8.45 3.71
C VAL A 68 14.21 8.73 5.20
N ILE A 69 13.97 7.73 6.06
CA ILE A 69 14.01 7.86 7.51
C ILE A 69 15.36 8.40 7.96
N GLU A 70 16.45 7.83 7.45
CA GLU A 70 17.81 8.23 7.78
C GLU A 70 18.11 9.66 7.29
N LYS A 71 17.93 9.93 5.99
CA LYS A 71 18.26 11.23 5.37
C LYS A 71 17.45 12.39 5.91
N MET A 72 16.18 12.15 6.25
CA MET A 72 15.26 13.17 6.72
C MET A 72 15.21 13.25 8.26
N ALA A 73 16.07 12.49 8.94
CA ALA A 73 16.18 12.44 10.40
C ALA A 73 14.82 12.22 11.10
N ILE A 74 14.04 11.25 10.59
CA ILE A 74 12.72 10.91 11.14
C ILE A 74 12.92 10.13 12.44
N ALA A 75 12.25 10.54 13.52
CA ALA A 75 12.38 9.90 14.81
C ALA A 75 11.79 8.48 14.85
N ASP A 76 12.34 7.62 15.67
CA ASP A 76 12.01 6.18 15.75
C ASP A 76 10.52 5.88 16.04
N ASP A 77 9.84 6.74 16.76
CA ASP A 77 8.45 6.62 17.17
C ASP A 77 7.46 7.26 16.19
N GLU A 78 7.95 7.97 15.18
CA GLU A 78 7.09 8.55 14.13
C GLU A 78 6.37 7.48 13.32
N ILE A 79 5.14 7.83 12.90
CA ILE A 79 4.33 6.99 12.01
C ILE A 79 4.56 7.43 10.57
N ILE A 80 4.93 6.47 9.74
CA ILE A 80 5.14 6.66 8.32
C ILE A 80 4.06 5.92 7.55
N VAL A 81 3.37 6.61 6.66
CA VAL A 81 2.45 5.97 5.70
C VAL A 81 3.11 5.94 4.33
N ASN A 82 3.25 4.75 3.78
CA ASN A 82 3.75 4.56 2.42
C ASN A 82 2.59 4.64 1.43
N VAL A 83 2.55 5.72 0.66
CA VAL A 83 1.58 5.92 -0.43
C VAL A 83 2.29 5.71 -1.76
N GLN A 84 1.75 4.85 -2.60
CA GLN A 84 2.34 4.57 -3.92
C GLN A 84 2.14 5.74 -4.88
N GLY A 85 3.20 6.10 -5.62
CA GLY A 85 3.18 7.25 -6.53
C GLY A 85 2.32 7.08 -7.80
N ASP A 86 1.67 5.94 -7.94
CA ASP A 86 0.77 5.59 -9.06
C ASP A 86 -0.70 5.48 -8.65
N GLU A 87 -1.06 6.00 -7.45
CA GLU A 87 -2.43 6.01 -6.93
C GLU A 87 -3.01 7.44 -6.84
N PRO A 88 -3.21 8.15 -7.98
CA PRO A 88 -3.67 9.55 -7.96
C PRO A 88 -5.09 9.74 -7.44
N LEU A 89 -5.88 8.67 -7.36
CA LEU A 89 -7.25 8.65 -6.83
C LEU A 89 -7.34 8.08 -5.42
N ILE A 90 -6.20 7.88 -4.72
CA ILE A 90 -6.22 7.35 -3.36
C ILE A 90 -7.07 8.23 -2.43
N PRO A 91 -8.05 7.68 -1.69
CA PRO A 91 -8.84 8.47 -0.76
C PRO A 91 -7.99 8.94 0.43
N PRO A 92 -7.95 10.24 0.76
CA PRO A 92 -7.26 10.73 1.96
C PRO A 92 -7.71 10.04 3.25
N ALA A 93 -8.99 9.64 3.32
CA ALA A 93 -9.55 8.95 4.48
C ALA A 93 -8.84 7.64 4.82
N ILE A 94 -8.39 6.86 3.82
CA ILE A 94 -7.68 5.60 4.09
C ILE A 94 -6.22 5.81 4.47
N ILE A 95 -5.58 6.88 3.99
CA ILE A 95 -4.23 7.28 4.42
C ILE A 95 -4.26 7.63 5.91
N GLN A 96 -5.24 8.44 6.33
CA GLN A 96 -5.44 8.77 7.73
C GLN A 96 -5.79 7.53 8.56
N GLN A 97 -6.72 6.68 8.06
CA GLN A 97 -7.17 5.47 8.75
C GLN A 97 -6.01 4.53 9.09
N VAL A 98 -5.15 4.21 8.12
CA VAL A 98 -4.06 3.25 8.36
C VAL A 98 -3.05 3.77 9.39
N ALA A 99 -2.81 5.09 9.44
CA ALA A 99 -1.97 5.71 10.46
C ALA A 99 -2.61 5.65 11.85
N GLN A 100 -3.92 5.93 11.96
CA GLN A 100 -4.67 5.83 13.21
C GLN A 100 -4.68 4.39 13.74
N ASN A 101 -4.94 3.42 12.87
CA ASN A 101 -4.96 2.00 13.23
C ASN A 101 -3.63 1.54 13.85
N LEU A 102 -2.51 1.99 13.30
CA LEU A 102 -1.20 1.68 13.85
C LEU A 102 -1.03 2.22 15.28
N SER A 103 -1.47 3.45 15.52
CA SER A 103 -1.39 4.10 16.82
C SER A 103 -2.28 3.42 17.86
N GLU A 104 -3.53 3.14 17.50
CA GLU A 104 -4.56 2.64 18.43
C GLU A 104 -4.34 1.17 18.80
N ASN A 105 -3.82 0.35 17.90
CA ASN A 105 -3.65 -1.10 18.11
C ASN A 105 -2.26 -1.49 18.65
N GLN A 106 -1.39 -0.53 18.91
CA GLN A 106 -0.04 -0.76 19.50
C GLN A 106 0.79 -1.78 18.71
N VAL A 107 0.70 -1.73 17.39
CA VAL A 107 1.49 -2.54 16.45
C VAL A 107 2.57 -1.69 15.77
N ASN A 108 3.53 -2.35 15.15
CA ASN A 108 4.59 -1.68 14.39
C ASN A 108 4.26 -1.57 12.88
N MET A 109 3.25 -2.30 12.41
CA MET A 109 2.82 -2.33 11.02
C MET A 109 1.30 -2.46 10.93
N ALA A 110 0.67 -1.66 10.09
CA ALA A 110 -0.77 -1.72 9.81
C ALA A 110 -1.03 -1.60 8.31
N THR A 111 -2.11 -2.20 7.86
CA THR A 111 -2.60 -2.14 6.49
C THR A 111 -4.12 -2.20 6.47
N LEU A 112 -4.72 -2.17 5.28
CA LEU A 112 -6.17 -2.20 5.09
C LEU A 112 -6.58 -3.36 4.18
N ALA A 113 -7.85 -3.68 4.22
CA ALA A 113 -8.48 -4.64 3.33
C ALA A 113 -9.87 -4.17 2.89
N VAL A 114 -10.40 -4.73 1.82
CA VAL A 114 -11.80 -4.60 1.41
C VAL A 114 -12.43 -5.99 1.32
N LYS A 115 -13.74 -6.07 1.46
CA LYS A 115 -14.45 -7.33 1.22
C LYS A 115 -14.34 -7.73 -0.25
N LEU A 116 -14.22 -9.02 -0.49
CA LEU A 116 -14.39 -9.59 -1.83
C LEU A 116 -15.89 -9.78 -2.10
N GLU A 117 -16.30 -9.50 -3.33
CA GLU A 117 -17.69 -9.61 -3.75
C GLU A 117 -17.89 -10.69 -4.84
N THR A 118 -16.83 -11.01 -5.58
CA THR A 118 -16.94 -11.92 -6.72
C THR A 118 -16.03 -13.14 -6.62
N LYS A 119 -16.47 -14.23 -7.25
CA LYS A 119 -15.67 -15.45 -7.41
C LYS A 119 -14.39 -15.17 -8.20
N GLU A 120 -14.47 -14.31 -9.21
CA GLU A 120 -13.32 -13.94 -10.03
C GLU A 120 -12.21 -13.33 -9.17
N GLU A 121 -12.52 -12.37 -8.31
CA GLU A 121 -11.55 -11.77 -7.39
C GLU A 121 -10.95 -12.79 -6.41
N LEU A 122 -11.78 -13.68 -5.87
CA LEU A 122 -11.31 -14.70 -4.92
C LEU A 122 -10.25 -15.62 -5.55
N PHE A 123 -10.44 -16.03 -6.80
CA PHE A 123 -9.53 -16.93 -7.49
C PHE A 123 -8.42 -16.21 -8.26
N ASN A 124 -8.48 -14.89 -8.40
CA ASN A 124 -7.44 -14.11 -9.05
C ASN A 124 -6.18 -14.02 -8.18
N PRO A 125 -5.03 -14.54 -8.63
CA PRO A 125 -3.78 -14.49 -7.85
C PRO A 125 -3.22 -13.07 -7.70
N ASN A 126 -3.67 -12.11 -8.50
CA ASN A 126 -3.30 -10.70 -8.37
C ASN A 126 -4.11 -9.97 -7.27
N CYS A 127 -5.27 -10.50 -6.91
CA CYS A 127 -6.01 -10.10 -5.72
C CYS A 127 -5.45 -10.85 -4.51
N VAL A 128 -4.59 -10.23 -3.73
CA VAL A 128 -4.02 -10.83 -2.52
C VAL A 128 -5.11 -10.94 -1.45
N LYS A 129 -5.31 -12.15 -0.92
CA LYS A 129 -6.24 -12.41 0.20
C LYS A 129 -5.53 -12.26 1.52
N VAL A 130 -6.29 -11.87 2.55
CA VAL A 130 -5.82 -11.83 3.93
C VAL A 130 -6.85 -12.43 4.86
N VAL A 131 -6.39 -13.20 5.82
CA VAL A 131 -7.21 -13.71 6.93
C VAL A 131 -6.73 -13.09 8.23
N THR A 132 -7.66 -12.73 9.11
CA THR A 132 -7.38 -12.06 10.38
C THR A 132 -7.98 -12.83 11.55
N ASP A 133 -7.46 -12.58 12.73
CA ASP A 133 -8.13 -12.96 13.97
C ASP A 133 -9.27 -11.99 14.30
N GLN A 134 -9.96 -12.25 15.43
CA GLN A 134 -11.07 -11.41 15.90
C GLN A 134 -10.67 -9.98 16.30
N LYS A 135 -9.34 -9.72 16.45
CA LYS A 135 -8.78 -8.40 16.78
C LYS A 135 -8.26 -7.67 15.56
N GLY A 136 -8.47 -8.20 14.36
CA GLY A 136 -7.93 -7.62 13.13
C GLY A 136 -6.44 -7.86 12.94
N ILE A 137 -5.81 -8.78 13.66
CA ILE A 137 -4.41 -9.12 13.44
C ILE A 137 -4.31 -10.15 12.32
N ALA A 138 -3.50 -9.88 11.31
CA ALA A 138 -3.29 -10.77 10.18
C ALA A 138 -2.74 -12.13 10.63
N LEU A 139 -3.40 -13.19 10.20
CA LEU A 139 -2.92 -14.56 10.37
C LEU A 139 -2.04 -14.97 9.18
N TYR A 140 -2.44 -14.62 7.96
CA TYR A 140 -1.69 -14.87 6.75
C TYR A 140 -2.19 -14.04 5.57
N PHE A 141 -1.30 -13.77 4.61
CA PHE A 141 -1.60 -13.21 3.30
C PHE A 141 -1.25 -14.22 2.22
N SER A 142 -2.11 -14.39 1.21
CA SER A 142 -1.83 -15.32 0.12
C SER A 142 -2.47 -14.89 -1.20
N ARG A 143 -1.83 -15.29 -2.29
CA ARG A 143 -2.43 -15.23 -3.63
C ARG A 143 -3.48 -16.32 -3.85
N ALA A 144 -3.42 -17.41 -3.06
CA ALA A 144 -4.42 -18.45 -3.07
C ALA A 144 -5.77 -17.96 -2.50
N ALA A 145 -6.84 -18.67 -2.83
CA ALA A 145 -8.16 -18.43 -2.24
C ALA A 145 -8.20 -18.92 -0.78
N ILE A 146 -8.03 -18.01 0.16
CA ILE A 146 -8.08 -18.28 1.60
C ILE A 146 -9.14 -17.39 2.29
N PRO A 147 -9.81 -17.93 3.38
CA PRO A 147 -9.80 -19.31 3.85
C PRO A 147 -10.44 -20.30 2.85
N PHE A 148 -10.05 -21.57 2.90
CA PHE A 148 -10.62 -22.59 2.05
C PHE A 148 -11.99 -23.03 2.56
N ALA A 149 -13.04 -22.78 1.78
CA ALA A 149 -14.42 -23.19 2.11
C ALA A 149 -14.65 -24.66 1.74
N ARG A 150 -14.25 -25.58 2.61
CA ARG A 150 -14.24 -27.03 2.33
C ARG A 150 -15.50 -27.55 1.66
N ASP A 151 -16.68 -27.16 2.16
CA ASP A 151 -17.96 -27.75 1.74
C ASP A 151 -18.62 -26.98 0.56
N HIS A 152 -18.09 -25.80 0.19
CA HIS A 152 -18.68 -24.90 -0.81
C HIS A 152 -17.71 -24.46 -1.93
N PHE A 153 -16.47 -24.93 -1.88
CA PHE A 153 -15.44 -24.44 -2.78
C PHE A 153 -15.73 -24.78 -4.27
N ALA A 154 -16.28 -25.98 -4.51
CA ALA A 154 -16.64 -26.45 -5.86
C ALA A 154 -17.79 -25.64 -6.48
N ASP A 155 -18.79 -25.28 -5.66
CA ASP A 155 -20.02 -24.58 -6.06
C ASP A 155 -19.97 -23.06 -5.74
N CYS A 156 -18.77 -22.53 -5.50
CA CYS A 156 -18.56 -21.15 -5.17
C CYS A 156 -19.09 -20.22 -6.27
N ASN A 157 -19.92 -19.25 -5.88
CA ASN A 157 -20.43 -18.19 -6.74
C ASN A 157 -20.33 -16.83 -6.02
N ASP A 158 -20.65 -15.74 -6.73
CA ASP A 158 -20.50 -14.38 -6.20
C ASP A 158 -21.32 -14.14 -4.93
N ALA A 159 -22.56 -14.62 -4.89
CA ALA A 159 -23.42 -14.48 -3.71
C ALA A 159 -22.83 -15.19 -2.48
N PHE A 160 -22.21 -16.36 -2.68
CA PHE A 160 -21.49 -17.05 -1.63
C PHE A 160 -20.27 -16.22 -1.17
N VAL A 161 -19.44 -15.76 -2.09
CA VAL A 161 -18.25 -14.96 -1.76
C VAL A 161 -18.61 -13.71 -0.98
N ALA A 162 -19.60 -12.95 -1.46
CA ALA A 162 -20.06 -11.72 -0.80
C ALA A 162 -20.62 -11.95 0.61
N SER A 163 -21.16 -13.16 0.89
CA SER A 163 -21.68 -13.52 2.21
C SER A 163 -20.63 -13.99 3.22
N GLN A 164 -19.39 -14.28 2.75
CA GLN A 164 -18.31 -14.80 3.58
C GLN A 164 -17.31 -13.70 3.97
N PRO A 165 -16.45 -13.93 4.97
CA PRO A 165 -15.44 -12.99 5.42
C PRO A 165 -14.17 -13.00 4.54
N TYR A 166 -14.33 -13.11 3.23
CA TYR A 166 -13.20 -13.00 2.31
C TYR A 166 -12.73 -11.55 2.19
N LEU A 167 -11.43 -11.32 2.37
CA LEU A 167 -10.82 -10.01 2.35
C LEU A 167 -9.74 -9.95 1.27
N ARG A 168 -9.76 -8.87 0.46
CA ARG A 168 -8.67 -8.47 -0.41
C ARG A 168 -7.81 -7.43 0.30
N HIS A 169 -6.54 -7.72 0.42
CA HIS A 169 -5.55 -6.78 0.93
C HIS A 169 -5.41 -5.56 0.01
N ILE A 170 -5.27 -4.38 0.63
CA ILE A 170 -4.94 -3.12 -0.04
C ILE A 170 -3.49 -2.78 0.27
N GLY A 171 -2.70 -2.44 -0.75
CA GLY A 171 -1.26 -2.21 -0.66
C GLY A 171 -0.82 -0.93 0.05
N ILE A 172 -1.68 -0.30 0.88
CA ILE A 172 -1.31 0.84 1.72
C ILE A 172 -0.83 0.35 3.09
N TYR A 173 0.27 0.94 3.57
CA TYR A 173 0.87 0.55 4.84
C TYR A 173 1.24 1.74 5.70
N ALA A 174 1.04 1.60 7.00
CA ALA A 174 1.65 2.44 8.02
C ALA A 174 2.68 1.63 8.83
N TYR A 175 3.76 2.30 9.21
CA TYR A 175 4.87 1.72 9.98
C TYR A 175 5.31 2.66 11.09
N ARG A 176 5.85 2.10 12.20
CA ARG A 176 6.77 2.85 13.05
C ARG A 176 8.13 2.98 12.36
N ALA A 177 8.77 4.15 12.40
CA ALA A 177 10.06 4.37 11.74
C ALA A 177 11.12 3.35 12.20
N LYS A 178 11.22 3.11 13.50
CA LYS A 178 12.11 2.08 14.07
C LYS A 178 11.88 0.68 13.50
N PHE A 179 10.61 0.34 13.19
CA PHE A 179 10.28 -0.97 12.62
C PHE A 179 10.82 -1.10 11.19
N VAL A 180 10.73 -0.05 10.37
CA VAL A 180 11.30 -0.07 9.01
C VAL A 180 12.81 -0.33 9.06
N ASN A 181 13.53 0.35 9.98
CA ASN A 181 14.96 0.16 10.20
C ASN A 181 15.32 -1.25 10.70
N GLN A 182 14.42 -1.89 11.43
CA GLN A 182 14.56 -3.30 11.84
C GLN A 182 14.28 -4.25 10.69
N TYR A 183 13.20 -4.03 9.94
CA TYR A 183 12.75 -4.86 8.84
C TYR A 183 13.81 -5.03 7.75
N ILE A 184 14.50 -3.97 7.35
CA ILE A 184 15.52 -4.03 6.29
C ILE A 184 16.76 -4.85 6.67
N ARG A 185 16.96 -5.14 7.98
CA ARG A 185 18.06 -6.01 8.48
C ARG A 185 17.70 -7.49 8.41
N TRP A 186 16.42 -7.83 8.25
CA TRP A 186 15.99 -9.21 8.15
C TRP A 186 16.22 -9.78 6.76
N GLN A 187 16.61 -11.05 6.71
CA GLN A 187 16.78 -11.75 5.44
C GLN A 187 15.42 -12.05 4.82
N PRO A 188 15.30 -11.93 3.48
CA PRO A 188 14.12 -12.36 2.76
C PRO A 188 13.77 -13.81 3.02
N THR A 189 12.50 -14.09 3.25
CA THR A 189 12.02 -15.41 3.70
C THR A 189 11.53 -16.29 2.55
N VAL A 190 11.38 -17.60 2.81
CA VAL A 190 10.86 -18.53 1.80
C VAL A 190 9.43 -18.20 1.42
N LEU A 191 8.58 -17.87 2.40
CA LEU A 191 7.16 -17.52 2.13
C LEU A 191 7.03 -16.24 1.31
N GLU A 192 7.80 -15.22 1.67
CA GLU A 192 7.86 -13.95 0.94
C GLU A 192 8.24 -14.17 -0.54
N LYS A 193 9.24 -15.01 -0.81
CA LYS A 193 9.71 -15.30 -2.16
C LYS A 193 8.70 -16.13 -2.96
N LEU A 194 8.07 -17.12 -2.35
CA LEU A 194 7.08 -17.97 -3.00
C LEU A 194 5.83 -17.20 -3.40
N GLU A 195 5.30 -16.39 -2.50
CA GLU A 195 4.09 -15.59 -2.74
C GLU A 195 4.39 -14.25 -3.43
N SER A 196 5.67 -13.81 -3.46
CA SER A 196 6.06 -12.45 -3.86
C SER A 196 5.28 -11.39 -3.07
N LEU A 197 5.29 -11.54 -1.72
CA LEU A 197 4.58 -10.70 -0.76
C LEU A 197 5.53 -10.32 0.38
N GLU A 198 6.04 -9.08 0.36
CA GLU A 198 7.03 -8.58 1.32
C GLU A 198 6.52 -8.61 2.78
N GLN A 199 5.23 -8.38 3.01
CA GLN A 199 4.65 -8.37 4.36
C GLN A 199 4.74 -9.73 5.06
N LEU A 200 4.92 -10.82 4.33
CA LEU A 200 5.14 -12.15 4.92
C LEU A 200 6.45 -12.23 5.69
N ARG A 201 7.44 -11.37 5.39
CA ARG A 201 8.67 -11.26 6.18
C ARG A 201 8.36 -10.82 7.60
N ALA A 202 7.50 -9.81 7.77
CA ALA A 202 7.11 -9.35 9.10
C ALA A 202 6.45 -10.47 9.92
N LEU A 203 5.48 -11.19 9.33
CA LEU A 203 4.84 -12.34 9.99
C LEU A 203 5.84 -13.46 10.34
N TRP A 204 6.78 -13.75 9.45
CA TRP A 204 7.82 -14.77 9.66
C TRP A 204 8.69 -14.47 10.88
N TYR A 205 9.04 -13.21 11.10
CA TYR A 205 9.83 -12.76 12.25
C TYR A 205 8.98 -12.48 13.49
N GLY A 206 7.69 -12.84 13.49
CA GLY A 206 6.80 -12.78 14.64
C GLY A 206 6.17 -11.43 14.91
N GLU A 207 6.26 -10.49 13.97
CA GLU A 207 5.60 -9.19 14.07
C GLU A 207 4.10 -9.29 13.76
N LYS A 208 3.34 -8.41 14.39
CA LYS A 208 1.90 -8.32 14.17
C LYS A 208 1.60 -7.24 13.15
N ILE A 209 0.74 -7.58 12.19
CA ILE A 209 0.20 -6.63 11.22
C ILE A 209 -1.28 -6.44 11.51
N HIS A 210 -1.69 -5.22 11.85
CA HIS A 210 -3.11 -4.90 12.01
C HIS A 210 -3.75 -4.67 10.63
N VAL A 211 -4.92 -5.23 10.42
CA VAL A 211 -5.72 -5.11 9.19
C VAL A 211 -7.13 -4.70 9.55
N GLU A 212 -7.60 -3.61 8.98
CA GLU A 212 -8.99 -3.17 9.13
C GLU A 212 -9.65 -3.02 7.77
N LEU A 213 -10.97 -3.06 7.74
CA LEU A 213 -11.73 -2.74 6.53
C LEU A 213 -11.58 -1.26 6.20
N ALA A 214 -11.18 -0.96 4.97
CA ALA A 214 -11.07 0.41 4.50
C ALA A 214 -12.41 1.13 4.57
N LYS A 215 -12.41 2.34 5.12
CA LYS A 215 -13.62 3.21 5.18
C LYS A 215 -14.11 3.58 3.80
N GLU A 216 -13.19 3.62 2.85
CA GLU A 216 -13.46 3.92 1.44
C GLU A 216 -12.57 3.00 0.58
N ALA A 217 -13.18 2.29 -0.38
CA ALA A 217 -12.42 1.41 -1.26
C ALA A 217 -11.57 2.25 -2.24
N PRO A 218 -10.24 2.04 -2.30
CA PRO A 218 -9.42 2.73 -3.26
C PRO A 218 -9.73 2.23 -4.67
N GLN A 219 -9.62 3.11 -5.63
CA GLN A 219 -9.64 2.74 -7.04
C GLN A 219 -8.31 2.09 -7.43
N VAL A 220 -8.33 1.37 -8.56
CA VAL A 220 -7.12 0.73 -9.09
C VAL A 220 -6.10 1.80 -9.50
N GLY A 221 -4.86 1.62 -9.11
CA GLY A 221 -3.75 2.48 -9.50
C GLY A 221 -3.51 2.50 -11.02
N VAL A 222 -2.65 3.38 -11.47
CA VAL A 222 -2.31 3.56 -12.89
C VAL A 222 -1.12 2.67 -13.24
N ASP A 223 -1.35 1.58 -13.96
CA ASP A 223 -0.29 0.70 -14.48
C ASP A 223 -0.21 0.69 -16.01
N THR A 224 -1.33 0.91 -16.68
CA THR A 224 -1.48 0.89 -18.13
C THR A 224 -1.91 2.25 -18.69
N LEU A 225 -1.84 2.42 -20.00
CA LEU A 225 -2.42 3.59 -20.67
C LEU A 225 -3.94 3.67 -20.48
N GLU A 226 -4.60 2.54 -20.45
CA GLU A 226 -6.05 2.46 -20.23
C GLU A 226 -6.41 2.96 -18.81
N ASP A 227 -5.64 2.58 -17.81
CA ASP A 227 -5.80 3.11 -16.45
C ASP A 227 -5.61 4.63 -16.40
N LEU A 228 -4.58 5.13 -17.09
CA LEU A 228 -4.32 6.57 -17.18
C LEU A 228 -5.48 7.34 -17.82
N GLU A 229 -6.03 6.84 -18.92
CA GLU A 229 -7.17 7.47 -19.58
C GLU A 229 -8.43 7.44 -18.70
N ARG A 230 -8.68 6.34 -18.00
CA ARG A 230 -9.77 6.26 -17.01
C ARG A 230 -9.62 7.32 -15.92
N VAL A 231 -8.43 7.49 -15.37
CA VAL A 231 -8.17 8.51 -14.32
C VAL A 231 -8.33 9.91 -14.87
N ARG A 232 -7.90 10.18 -16.11
CA ARG A 232 -8.11 11.45 -16.79
C ARG A 232 -9.59 11.80 -16.91
N GLN A 233 -10.43 10.83 -17.27
CA GLN A 233 -11.89 11.02 -17.36
C GLN A 233 -12.54 11.33 -16.01
N ILE A 234 -12.00 10.81 -14.91
CA ILE A 234 -12.54 11.06 -13.57
C ILE A 234 -12.15 12.46 -13.05
N LEU A 235 -10.97 12.95 -13.42
CA LEU A 235 -10.41 14.21 -12.91
C LEU A 235 -10.56 15.41 -13.88
N SER A 236 -11.14 15.20 -15.07
CA SER A 236 -11.38 16.24 -16.08
C SER A 236 -12.59 17.15 -15.79
#